data_b84cdb86fd7b0dd7fe94efcfca4284d6
#
_entry.id   b84cdb86fd7b0dd7fe94efcfca4284d6
#
_cell.length_a   1.000
_cell.length_b   1.000
_cell.length_c   1.000
_cell.angle_alpha   90.00
_cell.angle_beta   90.00
_cell.angle_gamma   90.00
#
_symmetry.space_group_name_H-M   'P 1'
#
loop_
_entity.id
_entity.type
_entity.pdbx_description
1 polymer ?
#
loop_
_entity_poly.entity_id
_entity_poly.type
_entity_poly.pdbx_seq_one_letter_code
_entity_poly.pdbx_strand_id
1 'polypeptide(L)'
;SDFYVIVKKGNTELLNKINYAIDQMNAAEGSWKTTLYNKNYETTDTKNLEYTEEEKRIIAQYSKENPLHVLCDPTRYPYSYTENGEVKGILPDYFRKIADYAGLSYEFLVPATRDEYIAYQSNKDAVNISIDARLDTDNYAETKEWGLTAPYITMRMARVTRRDFDGKINVVTTVNQTASTSIEDVLAPGAEKLMCSTRQEMMEAVRDGKADAAFVYYYMAQAFINSDTTGTMTY
;
A
#
# COMPACT_ATOMS: atom_id res chain seq x y z
N SER A 1 0.20 17.85 13.09
CA SER A 1 -0.49 19.17 13.16
C SER A 1 -0.53 19.75 11.77
N ASP A 2 -1.70 20.23 11.34
CA ASP A 2 -1.86 20.85 10.05
C ASP A 2 -1.58 22.36 10.14
N PHE A 3 -1.00 22.92 9.10
CA PHE A 3 -0.78 24.37 8.97
C PHE A 3 -1.78 24.93 7.98
N TYR A 4 -2.31 26.11 8.31
CA TYR A 4 -3.33 26.79 7.52
C TYR A 4 -2.88 28.19 7.17
N VAL A 5 -3.23 28.64 5.95
CA VAL A 5 -3.19 30.09 5.62
C VAL A 5 -4.46 30.72 6.17
N ILE A 6 -4.31 31.74 6.98
CA ILE A 6 -5.46 32.50 7.54
C ILE A 6 -5.66 33.84 6.83
N VAL A 7 -6.89 34.21 6.59
CA VAL A 7 -7.28 35.49 6.02
C VAL A 7 -8.18 36.22 7.00
N LYS A 8 -8.27 37.57 6.86
CA LYS A 8 -9.17 38.36 7.68
C LYS A 8 -10.61 37.87 7.52
N LYS A 9 -11.31 37.68 8.63
CA LYS A 9 -12.71 37.23 8.65
C LYS A 9 -13.59 38.18 7.76
N GLY A 10 -14.36 37.54 6.87
CA GLY A 10 -15.21 38.26 5.90
C GLY A 10 -14.55 38.50 4.53
N ASN A 11 -13.23 38.27 4.37
CA ASN A 11 -12.58 38.34 3.06
C ASN A 11 -12.71 37.03 2.31
N THR A 12 -13.93 36.68 1.93
CA THR A 12 -14.26 35.42 1.27
C THR A 12 -13.66 35.29 -0.14
N GLU A 13 -13.51 36.42 -0.83
CA GLU A 13 -12.91 36.46 -2.17
C GLU A 13 -11.45 36.03 -2.13
N LEU A 14 -10.66 36.57 -1.21
CA LEU A 14 -9.26 36.20 -1.04
C LEU A 14 -9.13 34.73 -0.57
N LEU A 15 -9.99 34.29 0.36
CA LEU A 15 -10.02 32.90 0.83
C LEU A 15 -10.26 31.94 -0.33
N ASN A 16 -11.25 32.22 -1.17
CA ASN A 16 -11.58 31.37 -2.32
C ASN A 16 -10.45 31.34 -3.35
N LYS A 17 -9.81 32.50 -3.62
CA LYS A 17 -8.64 32.54 -4.52
C LYS A 17 -7.46 31.70 -4.00
N ILE A 18 -7.18 31.75 -2.70
CA ILE A 18 -6.09 30.94 -2.09
C ILE A 18 -6.44 29.48 -2.15
N ASN A 19 -7.64 29.08 -1.77
CA ASN A 19 -8.08 27.68 -1.84
C ASN A 19 -8.00 27.15 -3.29
N TYR A 20 -8.51 27.91 -4.25
CA TYR A 20 -8.41 27.56 -5.66
C TYR A 20 -6.97 27.38 -6.12
N ALA A 21 -6.05 28.26 -5.72
CA ALA A 21 -4.64 28.14 -6.07
C ALA A 21 -4.01 26.86 -5.46
N ILE A 22 -4.34 26.55 -4.19
CA ILE A 22 -3.88 25.31 -3.54
C ILE A 22 -4.40 24.08 -4.27
N ASP A 23 -5.68 24.09 -4.65
CA ASP A 23 -6.30 22.98 -5.39
C ASP A 23 -5.65 22.79 -6.77
N GLN A 24 -5.38 23.90 -7.50
CA GLN A 24 -4.68 23.84 -8.79
C GLN A 24 -3.25 23.33 -8.64
N MET A 25 -2.52 23.75 -7.62
CA MET A 25 -1.17 23.25 -7.34
C MET A 25 -1.18 21.73 -7.03
N ASN A 26 -2.14 21.28 -6.24
CA ASN A 26 -2.30 19.85 -5.93
C ASN A 26 -2.70 19.01 -7.16
N ALA A 27 -3.47 19.61 -8.08
CA ALA A 27 -3.89 18.93 -9.31
C ALA A 27 -2.80 18.90 -10.39
N ALA A 28 -2.05 20.00 -10.54
CA ALA A 28 -1.03 20.14 -11.60
C ALA A 28 0.28 19.42 -11.27
N GLU A 29 0.67 19.39 -10.01
CA GLU A 29 1.96 18.87 -9.58
C GLU A 29 1.82 18.23 -8.19
N GLY A 30 1.37 16.98 -8.16
CA GLY A 30 1.19 16.22 -6.90
C GLY A 30 2.44 16.12 -6.02
N SER A 31 3.61 16.45 -6.57
CA SER A 31 4.91 16.42 -5.89
C SER A 31 5.44 17.79 -5.44
N TRP A 32 4.71 18.91 -5.64
CA TRP A 32 5.23 20.26 -5.34
C TRP A 32 5.67 20.42 -3.88
N LYS A 33 4.97 19.77 -2.94
CA LYS A 33 5.34 19.79 -1.51
C LYS A 33 6.70 19.13 -1.28
N THR A 34 6.90 17.98 -1.90
CA THR A 34 8.17 17.25 -1.85
C THR A 34 9.27 18.06 -2.53
N THR A 35 8.99 18.67 -3.69
CA THR A 35 9.95 19.52 -4.40
C THR A 35 10.37 20.72 -3.55
N LEU A 36 9.41 21.40 -2.88
CA LEU A 36 9.73 22.50 -1.97
C LEU A 36 10.49 22.05 -0.73
N TYR A 37 10.13 20.90 -0.16
CA TYR A 37 10.84 20.33 0.98
C TYR A 37 12.28 20.06 0.59
N ASN A 38 12.51 19.34 -0.49
CA ASN A 38 13.83 18.98 -0.98
C ASN A 38 14.66 20.23 -1.29
N LYS A 39 14.08 21.23 -1.98
CA LYS A 39 14.75 22.49 -2.29
C LYS A 39 15.26 23.24 -1.06
N ASN A 40 14.55 23.16 0.07
CA ASN A 40 14.87 23.96 1.25
C ASN A 40 15.56 23.17 2.36
N TYR A 41 15.45 21.84 2.37
CA TYR A 41 15.91 20.99 3.46
C TYR A 41 16.75 19.80 2.99
N GLU A 42 16.84 19.53 1.69
CA GLU A 42 17.86 18.62 1.19
C GLU A 42 19.24 19.25 1.40
N THR A 43 19.87 18.84 2.47
CA THR A 43 21.32 18.96 2.53
C THR A 43 21.88 18.04 1.44
N THR A 44 22.76 18.56 0.62
CA THR A 44 23.43 17.85 -0.48
C THR A 44 24.24 16.62 -0.04
N ASP A 45 24.14 16.23 1.21
CA ASP A 45 24.91 15.16 1.85
C ASP A 45 24.00 14.08 2.50
N THR A 46 22.92 13.69 1.81
CA THR A 46 22.00 12.64 2.27
C THR A 46 22.59 11.23 2.24
N LYS A 47 23.85 11.05 1.89
CA LYS A 47 24.50 9.74 1.86
C LYS A 47 25.23 9.34 3.13
N ASN A 48 25.29 10.22 4.13
CA ASN A 48 25.99 9.93 5.39
C ASN A 48 24.99 9.81 6.53
N LEU A 49 24.30 8.67 6.61
CA LEU A 49 23.71 8.25 7.87
C LEU A 49 24.86 8.00 8.85
N GLU A 50 24.92 8.79 9.92
CA GLU A 50 25.85 8.53 11.02
C GLU A 50 25.26 7.41 11.88
N TYR A 51 25.68 6.19 11.59
CA TYR A 51 25.31 5.04 12.41
C TYR A 51 26.15 4.98 13.67
N THR A 52 25.52 4.61 14.77
CA THR A 52 26.21 4.20 16.00
C THR A 52 27.04 2.94 15.73
N GLU A 53 28.00 2.64 16.59
CA GLU A 53 28.84 1.44 16.45
C GLU A 53 28.02 0.14 16.56
N GLU A 54 26.91 0.17 17.29
CA GLU A 54 25.98 -0.96 17.39
C GLU A 54 25.20 -1.16 16.08
N GLU A 55 24.68 -0.10 15.49
CA GLU A 55 24.00 -0.15 14.19
C GLU A 55 24.94 -0.62 13.07
N LYS A 56 26.19 -0.13 13.05
CA LYS A 56 27.22 -0.62 12.13
C LYS A 56 27.47 -2.11 12.27
N ARG A 57 27.49 -2.64 13.51
CA ARG A 57 27.67 -4.08 13.75
C ARG A 57 26.47 -4.88 13.23
N ILE A 58 25.24 -4.37 13.40
CA ILE A 58 24.03 -5.00 12.90
C ILE A 58 24.05 -5.00 11.37
N ILE A 59 24.33 -3.87 10.73
CA ILE A 59 24.39 -3.76 9.28
C ILE A 59 25.47 -4.69 8.69
N ALA A 60 26.65 -4.77 9.36
CA ALA A 60 27.75 -5.61 8.90
C ALA A 60 27.48 -7.13 8.95
N GLN A 61 26.41 -7.56 9.64
CA GLN A 61 25.97 -8.97 9.63
C GLN A 61 25.35 -9.35 8.29
N TYR A 62 24.87 -8.37 7.53
CA TYR A 62 24.17 -8.57 6.26
C TYR A 62 25.06 -8.14 5.09
N SER A 63 25.51 -9.12 4.34
CA SER A 63 26.36 -8.95 3.17
C SER A 63 25.72 -9.57 1.93
N LYS A 64 26.43 -9.55 0.81
CA LYS A 64 25.96 -10.25 -0.40
C LYS A 64 25.90 -11.78 -0.20
N GLU A 65 26.75 -12.30 0.68
CA GLU A 65 26.82 -13.74 1.01
C GLU A 65 25.77 -14.14 2.09
N ASN A 66 25.30 -13.15 2.86
CA ASN A 66 24.29 -13.30 3.90
C ASN A 66 23.30 -12.13 3.82
N PRO A 67 22.45 -12.05 2.80
CA PRO A 67 21.53 -10.92 2.62
C PRO A 67 20.36 -10.97 3.61
N LEU A 68 19.76 -9.82 3.87
CA LEU A 68 18.45 -9.73 4.51
C LEU A 68 17.39 -10.41 3.64
N HIS A 69 16.62 -11.31 4.20
CA HIS A 69 15.49 -11.93 3.52
C HIS A 69 14.23 -11.06 3.68
N VAL A 70 13.75 -10.53 2.58
CA VAL A 70 12.67 -9.56 2.52
C VAL A 70 11.43 -10.17 1.90
N LEU A 71 10.43 -10.44 2.71
CA LEU A 71 9.17 -11.01 2.24
C LEU A 71 8.35 -9.99 1.45
N CYS A 72 7.89 -10.40 0.27
CA CYS A 72 7.09 -9.60 -0.66
C CYS A 72 5.92 -10.42 -1.20
N ASP A 73 4.68 -9.94 -1.05
CA ASP A 73 3.49 -10.55 -1.62
C ASP A 73 3.37 -10.20 -3.13
N PRO A 74 3.55 -11.15 -4.06
CA PRO A 74 3.53 -10.85 -5.49
C PRO A 74 2.13 -10.70 -6.09
N THR A 75 1.07 -10.80 -5.28
CA THR A 75 -0.33 -10.83 -5.75
C THR A 75 -1.02 -9.46 -5.66
N ARG A 76 -0.29 -8.37 -5.43
CA ARG A 76 -0.85 -7.03 -5.16
C ARG A 76 -0.56 -6.01 -6.25
N TYR A 77 -0.64 -6.40 -7.52
CA TYR A 77 -0.45 -5.44 -8.63
C TYR A 77 -1.31 -4.17 -8.46
N PRO A 78 -0.77 -2.96 -8.63
CA PRO A 78 0.60 -2.58 -8.97
C PRO A 78 1.50 -2.33 -7.74
N TYR A 79 1.07 -2.66 -6.53
CA TYR A 79 1.86 -2.43 -5.31
C TYR A 79 3.06 -3.35 -5.18
N SER A 80 2.86 -4.64 -5.43
CA SER A 80 3.92 -5.64 -5.51
C SER A 80 3.50 -6.79 -6.42
N TYR A 81 4.36 -7.17 -7.33
CA TYR A 81 4.13 -8.23 -8.31
C TYR A 81 5.45 -8.73 -8.89
N THR A 82 5.39 -9.82 -9.62
CA THR A 82 6.53 -10.32 -10.39
C THR A 82 6.27 -10.16 -11.88
N GLU A 83 7.30 -9.74 -12.62
CA GLU A 83 7.30 -9.68 -14.06
C GLU A 83 8.65 -10.16 -14.59
N ASN A 84 8.64 -11.17 -15.45
CA ASN A 84 9.85 -11.80 -16.00
C ASN A 84 10.82 -12.32 -14.91
N GLY A 85 10.30 -12.78 -13.78
CA GLY A 85 11.11 -13.25 -12.63
C GLY A 85 11.64 -12.14 -11.73
N GLU A 86 11.38 -10.88 -12.03
CA GLU A 86 11.77 -9.73 -11.21
C GLU A 86 10.61 -9.26 -10.33
N VAL A 87 10.94 -8.89 -9.08
CA VAL A 87 10.00 -8.25 -8.16
C VAL A 87 9.86 -6.77 -8.54
N LYS A 88 8.62 -6.34 -8.79
CA LYS A 88 8.28 -4.98 -9.20
C LYS A 88 7.13 -4.41 -8.38
N GLY A 89 6.96 -3.11 -8.45
CA GLY A 89 5.84 -2.39 -7.85
C GLY A 89 6.25 -1.34 -6.84
N ILE A 90 5.26 -0.61 -6.36
CA ILE A 90 5.45 0.55 -5.49
C ILE A 90 6.21 0.17 -4.20
N LEU A 91 5.82 -0.94 -3.54
CA LEU A 91 6.41 -1.36 -2.26
C LEU A 91 7.86 -1.83 -2.42
N PRO A 92 8.21 -2.74 -3.37
CA PRO A 92 9.59 -3.09 -3.62
C PRO A 92 10.47 -1.91 -4.01
N ASP A 93 9.96 -0.95 -4.79
CA ASP A 93 10.73 0.21 -5.21
C ASP A 93 11.02 1.17 -4.05
N TYR A 94 10.07 1.35 -3.14
CA TYR A 94 10.32 2.05 -1.88
C TYR A 94 11.37 1.34 -1.03
N PHE A 95 11.24 0.01 -0.88
CA PHE A 95 12.20 -0.76 -0.10
C PHE A 95 13.61 -0.70 -0.69
N ARG A 96 13.76 -0.79 -2.02
CA ARG A 96 15.06 -0.62 -2.70
C ARG A 96 15.72 0.70 -2.31
N LYS A 97 14.96 1.80 -2.35
CA LYS A 97 15.46 3.13 -1.94
C LYS A 97 15.87 3.17 -0.46
N ILE A 98 15.07 2.54 0.42
CA ILE A 98 15.40 2.45 1.84
C ILE A 98 16.69 1.64 2.03
N ALA A 99 16.80 0.50 1.38
CA ALA A 99 17.96 -0.38 1.47
C ALA A 99 19.24 0.28 0.91
N ASP A 100 19.12 0.93 -0.24
CA ASP A 100 20.23 1.68 -0.84
C ASP A 100 20.71 2.82 0.08
N TYR A 101 19.76 3.56 0.66
CA TYR A 101 20.07 4.64 1.60
C TYR A 101 20.72 4.13 2.88
N ALA A 102 20.23 2.98 3.40
CA ALA A 102 20.75 2.37 4.62
C ALA A 102 22.00 1.48 4.40
N GLY A 103 22.42 1.27 3.14
CA GLY A 103 23.55 0.40 2.84
C GLY A 103 23.32 -1.08 3.12
N LEU A 104 22.06 -1.55 3.02
CA LEU A 104 21.66 -2.92 3.33
C LEU A 104 21.77 -3.85 2.12
N SER A 105 22.35 -5.02 2.31
CA SER A 105 22.29 -6.12 1.36
C SER A 105 21.07 -6.97 1.61
N TYR A 106 20.29 -7.28 0.59
CA TYR A 106 19.01 -8.00 0.73
C TYR A 106 18.70 -8.85 -0.49
N GLU A 107 17.78 -9.80 -0.31
CA GLU A 107 17.10 -10.53 -1.37
C GLU A 107 15.60 -10.62 -1.08
N PHE A 108 14.78 -10.59 -2.13
CA PHE A 108 13.34 -10.77 -1.97
C PHE A 108 12.97 -12.26 -1.91
N LEU A 109 12.21 -12.62 -0.87
CA LEU A 109 11.49 -13.88 -0.80
C LEU A 109 10.11 -13.67 -1.42
N VAL A 110 9.84 -14.39 -2.51
CA VAL A 110 8.63 -14.25 -3.30
C VAL A 110 7.87 -15.57 -3.28
N PRO A 111 6.89 -15.71 -2.39
CA PRO A 111 6.07 -16.93 -2.30
C PRO A 111 5.23 -17.10 -3.58
N ALA A 112 5.09 -18.35 -4.03
CA ALA A 112 4.29 -18.67 -5.20
C ALA A 112 2.78 -18.69 -4.90
N THR A 113 2.42 -18.89 -3.63
CA THR A 113 1.03 -18.99 -3.18
C THR A 113 0.77 -18.17 -1.93
N ARG A 114 -0.50 -17.91 -1.65
CA ARG A 114 -0.92 -17.24 -0.41
C ARG A 114 -0.57 -18.05 0.83
N ASP A 115 -0.70 -19.37 0.78
CA ASP A 115 -0.38 -20.24 1.92
C ASP A 115 1.12 -20.22 2.21
N GLU A 116 1.95 -20.21 1.19
CA GLU A 116 3.40 -20.06 1.33
C GLU A 116 3.77 -18.69 1.92
N TYR A 117 3.09 -17.62 1.50
CA TYR A 117 3.27 -16.29 2.08
C TYR A 117 2.95 -16.30 3.60
N ILE A 118 1.85 -16.90 4.00
CA ILE A 118 1.47 -17.03 5.42
C ILE A 118 2.49 -17.86 6.18
N ALA A 119 2.98 -18.96 5.58
CA ALA A 119 4.02 -19.79 6.19
C ALA A 119 5.32 -19.00 6.42
N TYR A 120 5.74 -18.17 5.45
CA TYR A 120 6.90 -17.30 5.62
C TYR A 120 6.67 -16.24 6.71
N GLN A 121 5.50 -15.60 6.76
CA GLN A 121 5.18 -14.63 7.84
C GLN A 121 5.30 -15.23 9.24
N SER A 122 5.01 -16.51 9.38
CA SER A 122 5.08 -17.22 10.65
C SER A 122 6.49 -17.75 10.97
N ASN A 123 7.42 -17.71 10.02
CA ASN A 123 8.79 -18.23 10.16
C ASN A 123 9.81 -17.10 10.28
N LYS A 124 10.07 -16.67 11.51
CA LYS A 124 11.02 -15.59 11.83
C LYS A 124 12.47 -15.91 11.53
N ASP A 125 12.82 -17.20 11.43
CA ASP A 125 14.18 -17.61 11.10
C ASP A 125 14.45 -17.49 9.59
N ALA A 126 13.39 -17.55 8.77
CA ALA A 126 13.49 -17.44 7.32
C ALA A 126 13.28 -16.02 6.80
N VAL A 127 12.62 -15.13 7.56
CA VAL A 127 12.25 -13.77 7.14
C VAL A 127 12.77 -12.74 8.12
N ASN A 128 13.57 -11.81 7.63
CA ASN A 128 14.07 -10.70 8.43
C ASN A 128 13.13 -9.47 8.38
N ILE A 129 12.54 -9.20 7.21
CA ILE A 129 11.72 -8.02 6.93
C ILE A 129 10.49 -8.42 6.12
N SER A 130 9.33 -7.85 6.46
CA SER A 130 8.14 -7.85 5.60
C SER A 130 7.83 -6.41 5.20
N ILE A 131 7.78 -6.15 3.89
CA ILE A 131 7.57 -4.79 3.37
C ILE A 131 6.10 -4.41 3.21
N ASP A 132 5.19 -5.33 3.43
CA ASP A 132 3.77 -5.15 3.16
C ASP A 132 2.88 -5.40 4.40
N ALA A 133 3.50 -5.36 5.57
CA ALA A 133 2.79 -5.45 6.84
C ALA A 133 1.82 -4.28 7.00
N ARG A 134 0.58 -4.58 7.38
CA ARG A 134 -0.41 -3.59 7.75
C ARG A 134 -0.56 -3.56 9.27
N LEU A 135 -0.63 -2.36 9.83
CA LEU A 135 -1.10 -2.22 11.19
C LEU A 135 -2.63 -2.36 11.16
N ASP A 136 -3.09 -3.58 11.38
CA ASP A 136 -4.50 -3.88 11.57
C ASP A 136 -4.72 -4.16 13.06
N THR A 137 -5.71 -3.52 13.65
CA THR A 137 -6.03 -3.71 15.08
C THR A 137 -6.37 -5.16 15.40
N ASP A 138 -6.95 -5.87 14.45
CA ASP A 138 -7.35 -7.27 14.61
C ASP A 138 -6.17 -8.24 14.46
N ASN A 139 -5.18 -7.89 13.65
CA ASN A 139 -3.95 -8.65 13.45
C ASN A 139 -2.79 -8.18 14.35
N TYR A 140 -3.04 -7.29 15.30
CA TYR A 140 -2.02 -6.82 16.23
C TYR A 140 -1.37 -7.96 17.03
N ALA A 141 -2.10 -9.04 17.27
CA ALA A 141 -1.56 -10.24 17.92
C ALA A 141 -0.49 -10.93 17.07
N GLU A 142 -0.65 -10.98 15.76
CA GLU A 142 0.32 -11.55 14.81
C GLU A 142 1.55 -10.64 14.65
N THR A 143 1.35 -9.31 14.76
CA THR A 143 2.42 -8.32 14.68
C THR A 143 3.15 -8.09 16.00
N LYS A 144 2.64 -8.59 17.14
CA LYS A 144 3.28 -8.42 18.47
C LYS A 144 4.72 -8.92 18.53
N GLU A 145 5.06 -9.86 17.70
CA GLU A 145 6.39 -10.45 17.66
C GLU A 145 7.30 -9.76 16.64
N TRP A 146 6.78 -8.80 15.86
CA TRP A 146 7.51 -8.01 14.89
C TRP A 146 7.65 -6.57 15.36
N GLY A 147 8.83 -6.00 15.17
CA GLY A 147 9.03 -4.56 15.32
C GLY A 147 8.41 -3.82 14.14
N LEU A 148 7.57 -2.83 14.40
CA LEU A 148 7.00 -1.99 13.34
C LEU A 148 7.84 -0.72 13.18
N THR A 149 8.18 -0.40 11.96
CA THR A 149 8.79 0.88 11.59
C THR A 149 7.74 2.00 11.62
N ALA A 150 8.17 3.24 11.42
CA ALA A 150 7.23 4.29 11.03
C ALA A 150 6.56 3.90 9.69
N PRO A 151 5.27 4.27 9.48
CA PRO A 151 4.59 3.99 8.22
C PRO A 151 5.27 4.74 7.08
N TYR A 152 5.67 4.02 6.04
CA TYR A 152 6.37 4.60 4.88
C TYR A 152 5.45 4.84 3.69
N ILE A 153 4.23 4.30 3.72
CA ILE A 153 3.21 4.52 2.70
C ILE A 153 1.81 4.46 3.30
N THR A 154 0.92 5.32 2.84
CA THR A 154 -0.51 5.25 3.15
C THR A 154 -1.29 4.83 1.92
N MET A 155 -2.00 3.71 2.02
CA MET A 155 -2.81 3.19 0.92
C MET A 155 -4.28 3.57 1.12
N ARG A 156 -4.90 4.09 0.06
CA ARG A 156 -6.35 4.34 0.04
C ARG A 156 -7.08 3.08 -0.39
N MET A 157 -8.26 2.86 0.18
CA MET A 157 -9.20 1.85 -0.29
C MET A 157 -10.16 2.45 -1.31
N ALA A 158 -10.57 1.64 -2.27
CA ALA A 158 -11.61 1.95 -3.23
C ALA A 158 -12.70 0.89 -3.17
N ARG A 159 -13.94 1.31 -3.35
CA ARG A 159 -15.07 0.43 -3.58
C ARG A 159 -15.26 0.29 -5.09
N VAL A 160 -15.02 -0.89 -5.62
CA VAL A 160 -15.25 -1.21 -7.03
C VAL A 160 -16.65 -1.77 -7.18
N THR A 161 -17.42 -1.21 -8.10
CA THR A 161 -18.79 -1.62 -8.41
C THR A 161 -19.00 -1.60 -9.92
N ARG A 162 -20.11 -2.12 -10.39
CA ARG A 162 -20.61 -1.86 -11.74
C ARG A 162 -21.17 -0.44 -11.80
N ARG A 163 -21.22 0.13 -12.99
CA ARG A 163 -21.78 1.50 -13.21
C ARG A 163 -23.29 1.57 -12.98
N ASP A 164 -23.99 0.45 -13.16
CA ASP A 164 -25.42 0.30 -12.92
C ASP A 164 -25.77 -0.11 -11.48
N PHE A 165 -24.80 -0.02 -10.56
CA PHE A 165 -24.97 -0.35 -9.14
C PHE A 165 -26.01 0.56 -8.48
N ASP A 166 -27.03 -0.04 -7.85
CA ASP A 166 -28.19 0.65 -7.25
C ASP A 166 -27.93 1.24 -5.84
N GLY A 167 -26.72 1.05 -5.33
CA GLY A 167 -26.30 1.53 -4.00
C GLY A 167 -26.46 0.51 -2.89
N LYS A 168 -27.03 -0.69 -3.15
CA LYS A 168 -27.23 -1.73 -2.15
C LYS A 168 -26.24 -2.88 -2.35
N ILE A 169 -25.46 -3.17 -1.31
CA ILE A 169 -24.52 -4.29 -1.31
C ILE A 169 -25.18 -5.47 -0.60
N ASN A 170 -25.56 -6.49 -1.37
CA ASN A 170 -26.05 -7.76 -0.84
C ASN A 170 -24.95 -8.82 -0.84
N VAL A 171 -24.06 -8.79 -1.83
CA VAL A 171 -22.91 -9.68 -1.99
C VAL A 171 -21.64 -8.86 -2.15
N VAL A 172 -20.67 -9.11 -1.30
CA VAL A 172 -19.32 -8.48 -1.37
C VAL A 172 -18.25 -9.55 -1.57
N THR A 173 -17.25 -9.25 -2.39
CA THR A 173 -16.14 -10.18 -2.60
C THR A 173 -15.08 -10.04 -1.52
N THR A 174 -14.43 -11.15 -1.16
CA THR A 174 -13.30 -11.16 -0.22
C THR A 174 -12.28 -12.24 -0.57
N VAL A 175 -11.01 -12.00 -0.22
CA VAL A 175 -9.93 -13.01 -0.25
C VAL A 175 -9.53 -13.44 1.15
N ASN A 176 -10.20 -12.93 2.18
CA ASN A 176 -9.80 -13.15 3.56
C ASN A 176 -10.62 -14.26 4.20
N GLN A 177 -9.97 -15.40 4.45
CA GLN A 177 -10.62 -16.57 5.03
C GLN A 177 -10.54 -16.63 6.56
N THR A 178 -9.67 -15.85 7.18
CA THR A 178 -9.27 -16.07 8.58
C THR A 178 -9.44 -14.87 9.53
N ALA A 179 -9.76 -13.69 9.03
CA ALA A 179 -9.94 -12.53 9.90
C ALA A 179 -11.27 -12.62 10.66
N SER A 180 -11.24 -12.40 11.96
CA SER A 180 -12.43 -12.31 12.81
C SER A 180 -13.35 -11.16 12.42
N THR A 181 -12.75 -10.05 11.95
CA THR A 181 -13.46 -8.90 11.38
C THR A 181 -12.73 -8.46 10.12
N SER A 182 -13.38 -8.53 8.99
CA SER A 182 -12.82 -8.08 7.73
C SER A 182 -13.28 -6.65 7.41
N ILE A 183 -12.57 -5.99 6.48
CA ILE A 183 -12.95 -4.65 5.99
C ILE A 183 -14.37 -4.67 5.42
N GLU A 184 -14.78 -5.79 4.84
CA GLU A 184 -16.09 -6.02 4.27
C GLU A 184 -17.18 -5.99 5.35
N ASP A 185 -16.92 -6.50 6.57
CA ASP A 185 -17.87 -6.43 7.69
C ASP A 185 -18.13 -4.99 8.13
N VAL A 186 -17.14 -4.13 8.01
CA VAL A 186 -17.24 -2.71 8.35
C VAL A 186 -17.93 -1.90 7.26
N LEU A 187 -17.56 -2.15 5.99
CA LEU A 187 -18.00 -1.33 4.86
C LEU A 187 -19.29 -1.85 4.18
N ALA A 188 -19.62 -3.12 4.39
CA ALA A 188 -20.84 -3.75 3.87
C ALA A 188 -21.44 -4.68 4.94
N PRO A 189 -21.89 -4.14 6.09
CA PRO A 189 -22.39 -4.95 7.18
C PRO A 189 -23.62 -5.77 6.77
N GLY A 190 -23.55 -7.08 7.03
CA GLY A 190 -24.63 -8.02 6.70
C GLY A 190 -24.68 -8.49 5.23
N ALA A 191 -23.74 -8.07 4.39
CA ALA A 191 -23.61 -8.61 3.04
C ALA A 191 -23.06 -10.04 3.06
N GLU A 192 -23.52 -10.86 2.14
CA GLU A 192 -22.94 -12.18 1.88
C GLU A 192 -21.52 -12.03 1.32
N LYS A 193 -20.59 -12.88 1.76
CA LYS A 193 -19.20 -12.85 1.30
C LYS A 193 -18.98 -13.89 0.21
N LEU A 194 -18.67 -13.45 -1.00
CA LEU A 194 -18.18 -14.29 -2.08
C LEU A 194 -16.67 -14.44 -1.95
N MET A 195 -16.22 -15.66 -1.61
CA MET A 195 -14.80 -15.96 -1.49
C MET A 195 -14.14 -16.05 -2.85
N CYS A 196 -13.01 -15.37 -3.00
CA CYS A 196 -12.15 -15.37 -4.19
C CYS A 196 -10.72 -15.79 -3.81
N SER A 197 -9.99 -16.38 -4.75
CA SER A 197 -8.60 -16.77 -4.52
C SER A 197 -7.65 -15.58 -4.63
N THR A 198 -7.98 -14.61 -5.46
CA THR A 198 -7.17 -13.42 -5.72
C THR A 198 -8.00 -12.14 -5.73
N ARG A 199 -7.34 -11.00 -5.55
CA ARG A 199 -7.98 -9.69 -5.67
C ARG A 199 -8.42 -9.38 -7.11
N GLN A 200 -7.76 -9.97 -8.09
CA GLN A 200 -8.16 -9.93 -9.49
C GLN A 200 -9.53 -10.60 -9.65
N GLU A 201 -9.72 -11.81 -9.14
CA GLU A 201 -11.00 -12.52 -9.15
C GLU A 201 -12.11 -11.76 -8.40
N MET A 202 -11.78 -11.03 -7.31
CA MET A 202 -12.75 -10.18 -6.64
C MET A 202 -13.37 -9.15 -7.58
N MET A 203 -12.53 -8.44 -8.34
CA MET A 203 -12.98 -7.42 -9.26
C MET A 203 -13.68 -8.01 -10.50
N GLU A 204 -13.21 -9.17 -10.97
CA GLU A 204 -13.86 -9.93 -12.04
C GLU A 204 -15.26 -10.41 -11.64
N ALA A 205 -15.42 -10.89 -10.41
CA ALA A 205 -16.74 -11.29 -9.91
C ALA A 205 -17.74 -10.13 -9.86
N VAL A 206 -17.29 -8.92 -9.53
CA VAL A 206 -18.13 -7.72 -9.61
C VAL A 206 -18.46 -7.37 -11.06
N ARG A 207 -17.46 -7.37 -11.95
CA ARG A 207 -17.69 -7.15 -13.40
C ARG A 207 -18.71 -8.10 -13.98
N ASP A 208 -18.62 -9.37 -13.60
CA ASP A 208 -19.49 -10.45 -14.11
C ASP A 208 -20.86 -10.50 -13.40
N GLY A 209 -21.14 -9.57 -12.47
CA GLY A 209 -22.40 -9.48 -11.78
C GLY A 209 -22.64 -10.57 -10.71
N LYS A 210 -21.57 -11.27 -10.29
CA LYS A 210 -21.61 -12.29 -9.22
C LYS A 210 -21.59 -11.67 -7.82
N ALA A 211 -21.12 -10.44 -7.72
CA ALA A 211 -21.12 -9.64 -6.50
C ALA A 211 -21.42 -8.16 -6.83
N ASP A 212 -21.88 -7.43 -5.84
CA ASP A 212 -22.25 -6.02 -5.96
C ASP A 212 -21.03 -5.10 -5.80
N ALA A 213 -20.10 -5.48 -4.92
CA ALA A 213 -18.92 -4.67 -4.63
C ALA A 213 -17.67 -5.49 -4.28
N ALA A 214 -16.51 -4.88 -4.54
CA ALA A 214 -15.22 -5.30 -4.04
C ALA A 214 -14.52 -4.12 -3.36
N PHE A 215 -13.89 -4.36 -2.21
CA PHE A 215 -13.04 -3.37 -1.54
C PHE A 215 -11.58 -3.74 -1.75
N VAL A 216 -10.88 -2.91 -2.52
CA VAL A 216 -9.48 -3.12 -2.88
C VAL A 216 -8.68 -1.82 -2.74
N TYR A 217 -7.36 -1.89 -2.80
CA TYR A 217 -6.55 -0.68 -2.81
C TYR A 217 -6.80 0.14 -4.08
N TYR A 218 -6.78 1.45 -3.93
CA TYR A 218 -7.11 2.42 -4.97
C TYR A 218 -6.39 2.16 -6.30
N TYR A 219 -5.07 1.99 -6.28
CA TYR A 219 -4.31 1.76 -7.51
C TYR A 219 -4.57 0.38 -8.13
N MET A 220 -4.98 -0.61 -7.33
CA MET A 220 -5.44 -1.90 -7.88
C MET A 220 -6.76 -1.73 -8.64
N ALA A 221 -7.73 -1.01 -8.03
CA ALA A 221 -8.98 -0.67 -8.71
C ALA A 221 -8.74 0.10 -10.01
N GLN A 222 -7.88 1.13 -9.95
CA GLN A 222 -7.54 1.95 -11.11
C GLN A 222 -6.89 1.12 -12.22
N ALA A 223 -5.90 0.28 -11.88
CA ALA A 223 -5.22 -0.57 -12.85
C ALA A 223 -6.18 -1.57 -13.51
N PHE A 224 -7.04 -2.21 -12.72
CA PHE A 224 -8.04 -3.13 -13.23
C PHE A 224 -9.03 -2.45 -14.18
N ILE A 225 -9.62 -1.31 -13.77
CA ILE A 225 -10.62 -0.60 -14.56
C ILE A 225 -9.99 -0.01 -15.83
N ASN A 226 -8.74 0.46 -15.78
CA ASN A 226 -8.04 0.95 -16.98
C ASN A 226 -7.75 -0.17 -17.99
N SER A 227 -7.58 -1.41 -17.54
CA SER A 227 -7.38 -2.58 -18.40
C SER A 227 -8.70 -3.25 -18.83
N ASP A 228 -9.81 -2.94 -18.16
CA ASP A 228 -11.11 -3.52 -18.45
C ASP A 228 -11.72 -2.91 -19.71
N THR A 229 -11.88 -3.73 -20.75
CA THR A 229 -12.43 -3.30 -22.05
C THR A 229 -13.96 -3.24 -22.06
N THR A 230 -14.63 -3.75 -21.02
CA THR A 230 -16.11 -3.77 -20.97
C THR A 230 -16.70 -2.39 -20.69
N GLY A 231 -15.95 -1.52 -20.02
CA GLY A 231 -16.41 -0.19 -19.61
C GLY A 231 -17.55 -0.20 -18.59
N THR A 232 -17.83 -1.36 -17.99
CA THR A 232 -18.96 -1.56 -17.07
C THR A 232 -18.66 -1.20 -15.62
N MET A 233 -17.39 -1.03 -15.29
CA MET A 233 -16.89 -0.87 -13.93
C MET A 233 -16.64 0.59 -13.54
N THR A 234 -16.69 0.88 -12.23
CA THR A 234 -16.30 2.15 -11.63
C THR A 234 -15.74 1.94 -10.21
N TYR A 235 -15.04 2.94 -9.67
CA TYR A 235 -14.59 2.98 -8.27
C TYR A 235 -14.77 4.38 -7.68
#